data_7e3c810339e0239eda331167aeb10bc3
#
_entry.id   7e3c810339e0239eda331167aeb10bc3
#
_cell.length_a   1.000
_cell.length_b   1.000
_cell.length_c   1.000
_cell.angle_alpha   90.00
_cell.angle_beta   90.00
_cell.angle_gamma   90.00
#
_symmetry.space_group_name_H-M   'P 1'
#
loop_
_entity.id
_entity.type
_entity.pdbx_description
1 polymer ?
#
loop_
_entity_poly.entity_id
_entity_poly.type
_entity_poly.pdbx_seq_one_letter_code
_entity_poly.pdbx_strand_id
1 'polypeptide(L)'
;MQVREAIHPGTYIGKGKLEELKILVRACDATGIICDDELSSIQLKGLEEALECKIMDRTLLILDIFAARAVSSEGKIQVELAQLKYRASRLSGLGTSLSRLGGGIGTRGPGEKKLETDRRLIRTRITQLKRELEEVRQHRELLREGRKRSKIPVAALVGYTSAGKSSLLNALTGSEILADAMLFSTLDTTTRSLTLPDGQEILLTDTVGFINKLPHHLIDAFRSTLEEARYADYILHVVDTSNPQMELQMQVVYDTLRELKVEDKKIVTLLNKQDKLLAPMVVKDFRADASLAVSAKTGQGLSLIHISEPTRQE
;
A
#
# COMPACT_ATOMS: atom_id res chain seq x y z
N MET A 1 -1.09 6.38 28.93
CA MET A 1 -0.06 5.80 28.05
C MET A 1 0.65 4.68 28.83
N GLN A 2 0.82 3.48 28.24
CA GLN A 2 1.57 2.40 28.88
C GLN A 2 2.87 2.24 28.11
N VAL A 3 4.02 2.43 28.78
CA VAL A 3 5.34 2.14 28.22
C VAL A 3 5.74 0.77 28.70
N ARG A 4 6.04 -0.16 27.79
CA ARG A 4 6.56 -1.50 28.10
C ARG A 4 7.73 -1.79 27.19
N GLU A 5 8.72 -2.49 27.74
CA GLU A 5 9.87 -2.97 26.95
C GLU A 5 9.51 -4.07 25.96
N ALA A 6 8.43 -4.84 26.21
CA ALA A 6 7.97 -5.91 25.33
C ALA A 6 6.43 -5.98 25.24
N ILE A 7 5.96 -6.32 24.05
CA ILE A 7 4.55 -6.58 23.75
C ILE A 7 4.11 -7.88 24.45
N HIS A 8 2.90 -7.88 25.03
CA HIS A 8 2.38 -9.07 25.71
C HIS A 8 2.05 -10.17 24.67
N PRO A 9 2.58 -11.39 24.82
CA PRO A 9 2.46 -12.44 23.79
C PRO A 9 1.03 -12.93 23.57
N GLY A 10 0.17 -12.88 24.61
CA GLY A 10 -1.20 -13.40 24.53
C GLY A 10 -2.27 -12.37 24.17
N THR A 11 -2.10 -11.10 24.58
CA THR A 11 -3.14 -10.07 24.47
C THR A 11 -2.62 -8.75 23.90
N TYR A 12 -1.37 -8.71 23.37
CA TYR A 12 -0.70 -7.51 22.88
C TYR A 12 -0.47 -6.44 23.97
N ILE A 13 -1.47 -6.14 24.78
CA ILE A 13 -1.44 -5.20 25.93
C ILE A 13 -1.46 -5.96 27.24
N GLY A 14 -1.01 -5.31 28.34
CA GLY A 14 -1.02 -5.92 29.67
C GLY A 14 -2.41 -5.95 30.30
N LYS A 15 -2.57 -6.79 31.33
CA LYS A 15 -3.84 -7.02 32.02
C LYS A 15 -4.55 -5.74 32.50
N GLY A 16 -3.83 -4.82 33.15
CA GLY A 16 -4.42 -3.55 33.62
C GLY A 16 -4.98 -2.71 32.47
N LYS A 17 -4.23 -2.61 31.33
CA LYS A 17 -4.71 -1.88 30.15
C LYS A 17 -5.87 -2.58 29.43
N LEU A 18 -5.91 -3.90 29.53
CA LEU A 18 -7.02 -4.70 29.00
C LEU A 18 -8.33 -4.42 29.77
N GLU A 19 -8.27 -4.30 31.11
CA GLU A 19 -9.45 -3.94 31.91
C GLU A 19 -9.92 -2.50 31.65
N GLU A 20 -9.00 -1.54 31.51
CA GLU A 20 -9.34 -0.19 31.09
C GLU A 20 -10.05 -0.19 29.73
N LEU A 21 -9.55 -0.99 28.78
CA LEU A 21 -10.12 -1.10 27.44
C LEU A 21 -11.52 -1.74 27.45
N LYS A 22 -11.78 -2.73 28.31
CA LYS A 22 -13.13 -3.29 28.52
C LYS A 22 -14.12 -2.24 28.97
N ILE A 23 -13.72 -1.40 29.91
CA ILE A 23 -14.56 -0.31 30.41
C ILE A 23 -14.87 0.69 29.29
N LEU A 24 -13.84 1.06 28.49
CA LEU A 24 -14.01 1.97 27.36
C LEU A 24 -14.92 1.40 26.26
N VAL A 25 -14.77 0.13 25.91
CA VAL A 25 -15.63 -0.55 24.91
C VAL A 25 -17.10 -0.46 25.32
N ARG A 26 -17.41 -0.72 26.59
CA ARG A 26 -18.77 -0.63 27.13
C ARG A 26 -19.27 0.81 27.22
N ALA A 27 -18.42 1.73 27.68
CA ALA A 27 -18.80 3.14 27.83
C ALA A 27 -19.06 3.83 26.47
N CYS A 28 -18.36 3.42 25.41
CA CYS A 28 -18.53 3.96 24.06
C CYS A 28 -19.52 3.16 23.20
N ASP A 29 -20.13 2.09 23.73
CA ASP A 29 -20.95 1.13 22.96
C ASP A 29 -20.24 0.68 21.66
N ALA A 30 -18.93 0.40 21.77
CA ALA A 30 -18.10 0.10 20.62
C ALA A 30 -18.36 -1.33 20.11
N THR A 31 -18.63 -1.47 18.83
CA THR A 31 -18.88 -2.76 18.17
C THR A 31 -17.59 -3.53 17.85
N GLY A 32 -16.43 -2.88 17.98
CA GLY A 32 -15.12 -3.48 17.74
C GLY A 32 -13.96 -2.54 18.04
N ILE A 33 -12.76 -3.05 17.92
CA ILE A 33 -11.51 -2.34 18.17
C ILE A 33 -10.58 -2.48 16.97
N ILE A 34 -9.88 -1.40 16.62
CA ILE A 34 -8.84 -1.38 15.61
C ILE A 34 -7.49 -1.24 16.31
N CYS A 35 -6.58 -2.17 16.05
CA CYS A 35 -5.19 -2.12 16.49
C CYS A 35 -4.32 -1.60 15.34
N ASP A 36 -3.53 -0.53 15.61
CA ASP A 36 -2.65 0.09 14.59
C ASP A 36 -1.33 -0.67 14.40
N ASP A 37 -1.25 -1.91 14.84
CA ASP A 37 -0.14 -2.83 14.58
C ASP A 37 -0.69 -4.18 14.08
N GLU A 38 0.19 -5.01 13.52
CA GLU A 38 -0.14 -6.37 13.15
C GLU A 38 -0.18 -7.27 14.40
N LEU A 39 -1.29 -7.99 14.58
CA LEU A 39 -1.47 -8.91 15.71
C LEU A 39 -1.12 -10.33 15.29
N SER A 40 -0.50 -11.10 16.18
CA SER A 40 -0.40 -12.55 16.01
C SER A 40 -1.78 -13.22 16.19
N SER A 41 -1.94 -14.43 15.67
CA SER A 41 -3.19 -15.20 15.83
C SER A 41 -3.58 -15.41 17.30
N ILE A 42 -2.58 -15.57 18.18
CA ILE A 42 -2.78 -15.75 19.63
C ILE A 42 -3.25 -14.44 20.27
N GLN A 43 -2.63 -13.32 19.90
CA GLN A 43 -3.01 -12.00 20.41
C GLN A 43 -4.41 -11.59 19.96
N LEU A 44 -4.73 -11.82 18.69
CA LEU A 44 -6.06 -11.54 18.15
C LEU A 44 -7.13 -12.31 18.95
N LYS A 45 -6.96 -13.63 19.05
CA LYS A 45 -7.87 -14.49 19.80
C LYS A 45 -7.97 -14.10 21.27
N GLY A 46 -6.84 -13.82 21.92
CA GLY A 46 -6.80 -13.41 23.32
C GLY A 46 -7.50 -12.06 23.56
N LEU A 47 -7.43 -11.13 22.62
CA LEU A 47 -8.17 -9.87 22.68
C LEU A 47 -9.68 -10.08 22.44
N GLU A 48 -10.06 -10.86 21.43
CA GLU A 48 -11.47 -11.17 21.13
C GLU A 48 -12.16 -11.86 22.32
N GLU A 49 -11.51 -12.86 22.90
CA GLU A 49 -12.02 -13.58 24.10
C GLU A 49 -12.12 -12.66 25.32
N ALA A 50 -11.15 -11.77 25.51
CA ALA A 50 -11.12 -10.88 26.65
C ALA A 50 -12.10 -9.71 26.54
N LEU A 51 -12.32 -9.17 25.35
CA LEU A 51 -13.08 -7.95 25.12
C LEU A 51 -14.50 -8.21 24.58
N GLU A 52 -14.79 -9.47 24.19
CA GLU A 52 -16.08 -9.90 23.66
C GLU A 52 -16.58 -9.06 22.48
N CYS A 53 -15.65 -8.49 21.70
CA CYS A 53 -15.95 -7.67 20.54
C CYS A 53 -15.03 -8.01 19.37
N LYS A 54 -15.38 -7.54 18.15
CA LYS A 54 -14.58 -7.75 16.95
C LYS A 54 -13.25 -6.98 17.05
N ILE A 55 -12.16 -7.66 16.79
CA ILE A 55 -10.83 -7.06 16.73
C ILE A 55 -10.35 -7.05 15.28
N MET A 56 -9.92 -5.90 14.83
CA MET A 56 -9.26 -5.72 13.53
C MET A 56 -7.83 -5.23 13.76
N ASP A 57 -6.88 -5.85 13.13
CA ASP A 57 -5.53 -5.32 13.09
C ASP A 57 -5.32 -4.42 11.87
N ARG A 58 -4.19 -3.72 11.85
CA ARG A 58 -3.81 -2.82 10.77
C ARG A 58 -3.83 -3.50 9.40
N THR A 59 -3.34 -4.75 9.31
CA THR A 59 -3.29 -5.51 8.05
C THR A 59 -4.68 -5.80 7.51
N LEU A 60 -5.59 -6.25 8.37
CA LEU A 60 -6.98 -6.52 7.96
C LEU A 60 -7.69 -5.23 7.51
N LEU A 61 -7.49 -4.12 8.23
CA LEU A 61 -8.08 -2.84 7.86
C LEU A 61 -7.60 -2.36 6.48
N ILE A 62 -6.29 -2.47 6.20
CA ILE A 62 -5.73 -2.10 4.89
C ILE A 62 -6.30 -3.00 3.79
N LEU A 63 -6.43 -4.31 4.04
CA LEU A 63 -7.01 -5.27 3.10
C LEU A 63 -8.49 -4.96 2.79
N ASP A 64 -9.25 -4.54 3.80
CA ASP A 64 -10.66 -4.17 3.60
C ASP A 64 -10.78 -2.87 2.77
N ILE A 65 -9.90 -1.88 3.02
CA ILE A 65 -9.85 -0.67 2.19
C ILE A 65 -9.51 -1.03 0.74
N PHE A 66 -8.54 -1.90 0.52
CA PHE A 66 -8.17 -2.34 -0.83
C PHE A 66 -9.29 -3.13 -1.51
N ALA A 67 -9.99 -3.99 -0.77
CA ALA A 67 -11.14 -4.73 -1.32
C ALA A 67 -12.25 -3.79 -1.80
N ALA A 68 -12.50 -2.71 -1.08
CA ALA A 68 -13.47 -1.69 -1.47
C ALA A 68 -13.02 -0.86 -2.68
N ARG A 69 -11.71 -0.80 -2.98
CA ARG A 69 -11.13 0.03 -4.05
C ARG A 69 -10.73 -0.74 -5.31
N ALA A 70 -10.62 -2.05 -5.24
CA ALA A 70 -10.25 -2.88 -6.38
C ALA A 70 -11.35 -2.86 -7.46
N VAL A 71 -11.08 -2.22 -8.58
CA VAL A 71 -12.00 -2.14 -9.73
C VAL A 71 -11.57 -3.13 -10.81
N SER A 72 -10.27 -3.18 -11.13
CA SER A 72 -9.74 -4.06 -12.17
C SER A 72 -9.81 -5.54 -11.77
N SER A 73 -9.83 -6.42 -12.76
CA SER A 73 -9.74 -7.86 -12.53
C SER A 73 -8.44 -8.23 -11.79
N GLU A 74 -7.32 -7.59 -12.17
CA GLU A 74 -6.04 -7.82 -11.52
C GLU A 74 -6.03 -7.34 -10.07
N GLY A 75 -6.50 -6.13 -9.78
CA GLY A 75 -6.61 -5.60 -8.42
C GLY A 75 -7.46 -6.52 -7.53
N LYS A 76 -8.57 -7.05 -8.04
CA LYS A 76 -9.42 -8.01 -7.32
C LYS A 76 -8.68 -9.31 -7.00
N ILE A 77 -7.95 -9.87 -7.98
CA ILE A 77 -7.13 -11.08 -7.78
C ILE A 77 -6.05 -10.84 -6.73
N GLN A 78 -5.37 -9.69 -6.79
CA GLN A 78 -4.32 -9.33 -5.82
C GLN A 78 -4.86 -9.20 -4.40
N VAL A 79 -6.00 -8.51 -4.24
CA VAL A 79 -6.65 -8.34 -2.94
C VAL A 79 -7.12 -9.69 -2.38
N GLU A 80 -7.79 -10.52 -3.19
CA GLU A 80 -8.23 -11.84 -2.78
C GLU A 80 -7.04 -12.72 -2.35
N LEU A 81 -5.95 -12.69 -3.12
CA LEU A 81 -4.71 -13.40 -2.80
C LEU A 81 -4.12 -12.94 -1.46
N ALA A 82 -4.08 -11.63 -1.20
CA ALA A 82 -3.59 -11.07 0.05
C ALA A 82 -4.47 -11.45 1.24
N GLN A 83 -5.80 -11.35 1.09
CA GLN A 83 -6.76 -11.78 2.12
C GLN A 83 -6.64 -13.27 2.44
N LEU A 84 -6.48 -14.12 1.45
CA LEU A 84 -6.30 -15.56 1.67
C LEU A 84 -4.96 -15.89 2.32
N LYS A 85 -3.86 -15.21 1.96
CA LYS A 85 -2.57 -15.34 2.65
C LYS A 85 -2.69 -14.94 4.12
N TYR A 86 -3.33 -13.80 4.40
CA TYR A 86 -3.60 -13.34 5.75
C TYR A 86 -4.41 -14.36 6.55
N ARG A 87 -5.52 -14.88 5.99
CA ARG A 87 -6.33 -15.93 6.63
C ARG A 87 -5.53 -17.21 6.87
N ALA A 88 -4.72 -17.63 5.90
CA ALA A 88 -3.88 -18.83 6.04
C ALA A 88 -2.88 -18.72 7.19
N SER A 89 -2.24 -17.54 7.38
CA SER A 89 -1.33 -17.29 8.50
C SER A 89 -2.05 -17.39 9.86
N ARG A 90 -3.29 -16.88 9.93
CA ARG A 90 -4.12 -16.92 11.15
C ARG A 90 -4.57 -18.35 11.51
N LEU A 91 -4.98 -19.14 10.53
CA LEU A 91 -5.35 -20.55 10.74
C LEU A 91 -4.17 -21.40 11.19
N SER A 92 -2.95 -21.07 10.80
CA SER A 92 -1.75 -21.79 11.21
C SER A 92 -1.46 -21.65 12.72
N GLY A 93 -1.70 -20.49 13.31
CA GLY A 93 -1.55 -20.25 14.76
C GLY A 93 -2.59 -20.97 15.63
N LEU A 94 -3.78 -21.20 15.11
CA LEU A 94 -4.86 -21.89 15.86
C LEU A 94 -4.62 -23.40 16.00
N GLY A 95 -3.96 -24.05 15.04
CA GLY A 95 -3.69 -25.51 15.08
C GLY A 95 -2.77 -25.92 16.22
N THR A 96 -1.76 -25.11 16.55
CA THR A 96 -0.83 -25.40 17.66
C THR A 96 -1.45 -25.18 19.05
N SER A 97 -2.45 -24.32 19.18
CA SER A 97 -3.16 -24.12 20.45
C SER A 97 -4.20 -25.22 20.71
N LEU A 98 -4.85 -25.72 19.65
CA LEU A 98 -5.82 -26.82 19.75
C LEU A 98 -5.14 -28.19 20.02
N SER A 99 -3.96 -28.44 19.44
CA SER A 99 -3.21 -29.68 19.70
C SER A 99 -2.60 -29.76 21.11
N ARG A 100 -2.43 -28.62 21.81
CA ARG A 100 -2.02 -28.60 23.22
C ARG A 100 -3.15 -28.91 24.20
N LEU A 101 -4.41 -28.79 23.81
CA LEU A 101 -5.60 -29.07 24.65
C LEU A 101 -6.13 -30.49 24.47
N GLY A 102 -5.68 -31.23 23.46
CA GLY A 102 -6.07 -32.62 23.20
C GLY A 102 -4.94 -33.60 23.52
N GLY A 103 -4.82 -34.00 24.78
CA GLY A 103 -3.92 -35.08 25.20
C GLY A 103 -4.38 -36.42 24.64
N GLY A 104 -3.67 -36.97 23.65
CA GLY A 104 -3.87 -38.32 23.15
C GLY A 104 -3.30 -38.53 21.76
N ILE A 105 -2.35 -39.44 21.61
CA ILE A 105 -1.80 -39.86 20.33
C ILE A 105 -2.92 -40.60 19.55
N GLY A 106 -3.43 -39.99 18.46
CA GLY A 106 -4.23 -40.71 17.47
C GLY A 106 -5.66 -40.27 17.22
N THR A 107 -6.25 -39.33 17.96
CA THR A 107 -7.63 -38.87 17.72
C THR A 107 -7.67 -37.44 17.20
N ARG A 108 -7.63 -37.25 15.88
CA ARG A 108 -7.99 -35.98 15.25
C ARG A 108 -9.47 -35.71 15.47
N GLY A 109 -9.80 -34.71 16.30
CA GLY A 109 -11.17 -34.28 16.53
C GLY A 109 -11.86 -33.71 15.30
N PRO A 110 -13.22 -33.61 15.27
CA PRO A 110 -13.97 -33.05 14.13
C PRO A 110 -13.52 -31.64 13.75
N GLY A 111 -13.09 -30.83 14.72
CA GLY A 111 -12.57 -29.48 14.51
C GLY A 111 -11.22 -29.44 13.80
N GLU A 112 -10.33 -30.39 14.07
CA GLU A 112 -9.04 -30.49 13.37
C GLU A 112 -9.22 -30.88 11.89
N LYS A 113 -10.15 -31.80 11.57
CA LYS A 113 -10.48 -32.17 10.19
C LYS A 113 -11.05 -30.99 9.42
N LYS A 114 -11.92 -30.20 10.01
CA LYS A 114 -12.49 -28.99 9.41
C LYS A 114 -11.41 -27.95 9.13
N LEU A 115 -10.55 -27.65 10.08
CA LEU A 115 -9.40 -26.75 9.95
C LEU A 115 -8.44 -27.19 8.84
N GLU A 116 -8.16 -28.50 8.73
CA GLU A 116 -7.29 -29.03 7.67
C GLU A 116 -7.94 -28.93 6.29
N THR A 117 -9.25 -29.15 6.21
CA THR A 117 -10.02 -28.96 4.97
C THR A 117 -10.02 -27.50 4.54
N ASP A 118 -10.28 -26.55 5.47
CA ASP A 118 -10.27 -25.13 5.19
C ASP A 118 -8.88 -24.67 4.72
N ARG A 119 -7.81 -25.13 5.38
CA ARG A 119 -6.43 -24.86 4.96
C ARG A 119 -6.13 -25.36 3.54
N ARG A 120 -6.61 -26.56 3.20
CA ARG A 120 -6.43 -27.14 1.88
C ARG A 120 -7.16 -26.31 0.82
N LEU A 121 -8.40 -25.95 1.06
CA LEU A 121 -9.18 -25.09 0.16
C LEU A 121 -8.50 -23.73 -0.05
N ILE A 122 -8.06 -23.08 1.01
CA ILE A 122 -7.34 -21.80 0.91
C ILE A 122 -6.05 -21.96 0.11
N ARG A 123 -5.26 -23.00 0.34
CA ARG A 123 -4.01 -23.23 -0.42
C ARG A 123 -4.28 -23.48 -1.90
N THR A 124 -5.31 -24.27 -2.23
CA THR A 124 -5.71 -24.52 -3.61
C THR A 124 -6.10 -23.21 -4.29
N ARG A 125 -6.91 -22.37 -3.62
CA ARG A 125 -7.33 -21.08 -4.16
C ARG A 125 -6.15 -20.10 -4.33
N ILE A 126 -5.24 -20.04 -3.37
CA ILE A 126 -3.98 -19.27 -3.47
C ILE A 126 -3.17 -19.71 -4.70
N THR A 127 -3.04 -21.01 -4.95
CA THR A 127 -2.30 -21.54 -6.11
C THR A 127 -2.98 -21.14 -7.43
N GLN A 128 -4.30 -21.21 -7.48
CA GLN A 128 -5.08 -20.79 -8.64
C GLN A 128 -4.91 -19.29 -8.91
N LEU A 129 -5.09 -18.43 -7.91
CA LEU A 129 -4.93 -16.98 -8.05
C LEU A 129 -3.51 -16.55 -8.45
N LYS A 130 -2.49 -17.25 -7.96
CA LYS A 130 -1.10 -17.01 -8.40
C LYS A 130 -0.91 -17.30 -9.88
N ARG A 131 -1.56 -18.34 -10.40
CA ARG A 131 -1.52 -18.69 -11.82
C ARG A 131 -2.23 -17.62 -12.66
N GLU A 132 -3.44 -17.23 -12.24
CA GLU A 132 -4.20 -16.16 -12.91
C GLU A 132 -3.40 -14.84 -12.94
N LEU A 133 -2.73 -14.50 -11.84
CA LEU A 133 -1.89 -13.30 -11.75
C LEU A 133 -0.65 -13.39 -12.67
N GLU A 134 -0.06 -14.56 -12.82
CA GLU A 134 1.08 -14.77 -13.72
C GLU A 134 0.66 -14.61 -15.20
N GLU A 135 -0.53 -15.08 -15.57
CA GLU A 135 -1.07 -14.87 -16.92
C GLU A 135 -1.28 -13.37 -17.22
N VAL A 136 -1.81 -12.61 -16.25
CA VAL A 136 -1.94 -11.14 -16.38
C VAL A 136 -0.58 -10.46 -16.50
N ARG A 137 0.41 -10.92 -15.74
CA ARG A 137 1.77 -10.39 -15.79
C ARG A 137 2.42 -10.60 -17.16
N GLN A 138 2.32 -11.80 -17.73
CA GLN A 138 2.84 -12.10 -19.07
C GLN A 138 2.19 -11.19 -20.14
N HIS A 139 0.88 -10.97 -20.06
CA HIS A 139 0.22 -10.04 -20.97
C HIS A 139 0.75 -8.61 -20.84
N ARG A 140 0.99 -8.14 -19.61
CA ARG A 140 1.62 -6.83 -19.38
C ARG A 140 3.03 -6.73 -19.95
N GLU A 141 3.84 -7.78 -19.82
CA GLU A 141 5.19 -7.80 -20.36
C GLU A 141 5.18 -7.62 -21.89
N LEU A 142 4.27 -8.28 -22.58
CA LEU A 142 4.08 -8.10 -24.04
C LEU A 142 3.70 -6.65 -24.39
N LEU A 143 2.78 -6.05 -23.64
CA LEU A 143 2.41 -4.65 -23.85
C LEU A 143 3.59 -3.68 -23.58
N ARG A 144 4.41 -3.97 -22.57
CA ARG A 144 5.61 -3.18 -22.25
C ARG A 144 6.68 -3.27 -23.35
N GLU A 145 6.88 -4.46 -23.90
CA GLU A 145 7.80 -4.62 -25.05
C GLU A 145 7.36 -3.79 -26.25
N GLY A 146 6.05 -3.75 -26.51
CA GLY A 146 5.47 -2.87 -27.52
C GLY A 146 5.77 -1.39 -27.29
N ARG A 147 5.64 -0.92 -26.04
CA ARG A 147 5.95 0.46 -25.64
C ARG A 147 7.44 0.77 -25.76
N LYS A 148 8.33 -0.12 -25.37
CA LYS A 148 9.79 0.05 -25.55
C LYS A 148 10.19 0.27 -27.00
N ARG A 149 9.49 -0.37 -27.94
CA ARG A 149 9.72 -0.16 -29.40
C ARG A 149 9.30 1.24 -29.86
N SER A 150 8.26 1.83 -29.26
CA SER A 150 7.80 3.19 -29.59
C SER A 150 8.69 4.29 -29.02
N LYS A 151 9.66 3.96 -28.15
CA LYS A 151 10.59 4.90 -27.50
C LYS A 151 9.90 6.06 -26.75
N ILE A 152 8.65 5.91 -26.35
CA ILE A 152 7.94 6.90 -25.54
C ILE A 152 8.39 6.76 -24.08
N PRO A 153 8.96 7.80 -23.46
CA PRO A 153 9.40 7.75 -22.07
C PRO A 153 8.22 7.53 -21.12
N VAL A 154 8.47 6.83 -20.02
CA VAL A 154 7.48 6.55 -18.98
C VAL A 154 7.93 7.19 -17.67
N ALA A 155 7.07 8.00 -17.06
CA ALA A 155 7.30 8.56 -15.74
C ALA A 155 6.27 7.98 -14.75
N ALA A 156 6.73 7.43 -13.62
CA ALA A 156 5.87 6.90 -12.58
C ALA A 156 5.70 7.92 -11.45
N LEU A 157 4.45 8.22 -11.11
CA LEU A 157 4.08 9.00 -9.93
C LEU A 157 4.14 8.10 -8.70
N VAL A 158 5.10 8.34 -7.82
CA VAL A 158 5.23 7.64 -6.54
C VAL A 158 5.08 8.62 -5.39
N GLY A 159 4.72 8.15 -4.22
CA GLY A 159 4.58 9.00 -3.05
C GLY A 159 3.67 8.38 -2.00
N TYR A 160 3.66 9.00 -0.83
CA TYR A 160 2.83 8.54 0.27
C TYR A 160 1.34 8.60 -0.09
N THR A 161 0.51 7.80 0.61
CA THR A 161 -0.94 7.87 0.39
C THR A 161 -1.45 9.29 0.65
N SER A 162 -2.42 9.73 -0.15
CA SER A 162 -3.00 11.08 -0.09
C SER A 162 -2.02 12.25 -0.35
N ALA A 163 -0.82 12.01 -0.90
CA ALA A 163 0.10 13.08 -1.32
C ALA A 163 -0.40 13.88 -2.52
N GLY A 164 -1.40 13.37 -3.24
CA GLY A 164 -2.03 14.03 -4.40
C GLY A 164 -1.53 13.54 -5.76
N LYS A 165 -1.07 12.29 -5.85
CA LYS A 165 -0.60 11.67 -7.11
C LYS A 165 -1.67 11.69 -8.20
N SER A 166 -2.86 11.15 -7.93
CA SER A 166 -3.97 11.09 -8.88
C SER A 166 -4.50 12.49 -9.24
N SER A 167 -4.52 13.42 -8.26
CA SER A 167 -4.86 14.83 -8.53
C SER A 167 -3.85 15.48 -9.46
N LEU A 168 -2.56 15.18 -9.29
CA LEU A 168 -1.50 15.68 -10.14
C LEU A 168 -1.60 15.11 -11.56
N LEU A 169 -1.86 13.80 -11.69
CA LEU A 169 -2.10 13.18 -12.99
C LEU A 169 -3.27 13.83 -13.72
N ASN A 170 -4.39 14.07 -13.05
CA ASN A 170 -5.55 14.76 -13.62
C ASN A 170 -5.20 16.18 -14.07
N ALA A 171 -4.51 16.94 -13.22
CA ALA A 171 -4.12 18.31 -13.51
C ALA A 171 -3.16 18.42 -14.72
N LEU A 172 -2.27 17.45 -14.91
CA LEU A 172 -1.32 17.42 -16.02
C LEU A 172 -1.93 16.93 -17.34
N THR A 173 -2.85 15.95 -17.26
CA THR A 173 -3.39 15.28 -18.46
C THR A 173 -4.81 15.69 -18.83
N GLY A 174 -5.45 16.57 -18.04
CA GLY A 174 -6.85 16.93 -18.24
C GLY A 174 -7.84 15.77 -18.07
N SER A 175 -7.42 14.69 -17.40
CA SER A 175 -8.27 13.52 -17.17
C SER A 175 -9.08 13.64 -15.88
N GLU A 176 -10.23 12.98 -15.82
CA GLU A 176 -11.11 12.93 -14.64
C GLU A 176 -10.99 11.56 -13.93
N ILE A 177 -9.82 11.25 -13.39
CA ILE A 177 -9.68 10.09 -12.53
C ILE A 177 -10.21 10.45 -11.13
N LEU A 178 -10.94 9.54 -10.48
CA LEU A 178 -11.41 9.73 -9.10
C LEU A 178 -10.22 10.02 -8.17
N ALA A 179 -9.98 11.30 -7.92
CA ALA A 179 -9.01 11.78 -6.94
C ALA A 179 -9.76 12.05 -5.63
N ASP A 180 -9.98 10.98 -4.86
CA ASP A 180 -10.67 11.09 -3.58
C ASP A 180 -9.68 11.43 -2.46
N ALA A 181 -10.11 12.19 -1.46
CA ALA A 181 -9.33 12.49 -0.25
C ALA A 181 -9.10 11.26 0.65
N MET A 182 -9.68 10.12 0.29
CA MET A 182 -9.57 8.88 1.05
C MET A 182 -8.21 8.18 0.83
N LEU A 183 -7.78 7.42 1.84
CA LEU A 183 -6.58 6.59 1.76
C LEU A 183 -6.70 5.57 0.62
N PHE A 184 -5.61 5.38 -0.12
CA PHE A 184 -5.51 4.43 -1.25
C PHE A 184 -6.61 4.63 -2.30
N SER A 185 -6.81 5.88 -2.74
CA SER A 185 -7.73 6.21 -3.82
C SER A 185 -7.40 5.47 -5.12
N THR A 186 -6.12 5.20 -5.36
CA THR A 186 -5.61 4.45 -6.51
C THR A 186 -5.04 3.11 -6.02
N LEU A 187 -5.69 2.02 -6.40
CA LEU A 187 -5.18 0.66 -6.24
C LEU A 187 -4.67 0.13 -7.58
N ASP A 188 -5.42 0.38 -8.64
CA ASP A 188 -5.10 -0.02 -10.01
C ASP A 188 -4.26 1.06 -10.67
N THR A 189 -3.14 0.67 -11.29
CA THR A 189 -2.28 1.62 -12.01
C THR A 189 -3.02 2.20 -13.21
N THR A 190 -2.97 3.52 -13.35
CA THR A 190 -3.55 4.22 -14.49
C THR A 190 -2.45 4.95 -15.24
N THR A 191 -2.31 4.64 -16.54
CA THR A 191 -1.36 5.32 -17.43
C THR A 191 -2.10 6.29 -18.35
N ARG A 192 -1.58 7.50 -18.49
CA ARG A 192 -2.08 8.54 -19.40
C ARG A 192 -0.93 9.12 -20.21
N SER A 193 -1.24 9.52 -21.43
CA SER A 193 -0.32 10.26 -22.28
C SER A 193 -0.36 11.76 -21.92
N LEU A 194 0.81 12.37 -21.90
CA LEU A 194 1.00 13.81 -21.77
C LEU A 194 1.88 14.27 -22.93
N THR A 195 1.41 15.27 -23.67
CA THR A 195 2.22 15.92 -24.69
C THR A 195 2.91 17.13 -24.07
N LEU A 196 4.23 17.16 -24.14
CA LEU A 196 5.04 18.27 -23.66
C LEU A 196 4.98 19.46 -24.63
N PRO A 197 5.35 20.69 -24.21
CA PRO A 197 5.31 21.87 -25.06
C PRO A 197 6.18 21.80 -26.34
N ASP A 198 7.23 20.97 -26.32
CA ASP A 198 8.10 20.68 -27.45
C ASP A 198 7.52 19.66 -28.44
N GLY A 199 6.32 19.13 -28.15
CA GLY A 199 5.63 18.10 -28.93
C GLY A 199 6.03 16.67 -28.59
N GLN A 200 6.94 16.44 -27.62
CA GLN A 200 7.30 15.11 -27.17
C GLN A 200 6.15 14.50 -26.36
N GLU A 201 5.87 13.22 -26.60
CA GLU A 201 4.89 12.44 -25.84
C GLU A 201 5.57 11.69 -24.72
N ILE A 202 5.02 11.75 -23.50
CA ILE A 202 5.43 10.94 -22.35
C ILE A 202 4.22 10.22 -21.77
N LEU A 203 4.45 9.07 -21.15
CA LEU A 203 3.43 8.33 -20.41
C LEU A 203 3.60 8.58 -18.92
N LEU A 204 2.55 9.10 -18.30
CA LEU A 204 2.46 9.23 -16.84
C LEU A 204 1.67 8.08 -16.26
N THR A 205 2.25 7.38 -15.29
CA THR A 205 1.61 6.25 -14.61
C THR A 205 1.40 6.59 -13.14
N ASP A 206 0.14 6.62 -12.69
CA ASP A 206 -0.21 6.71 -11.27
C ASP A 206 -0.01 5.35 -10.61
N THR A 207 0.56 5.34 -9.41
CA THR A 207 0.82 4.13 -8.65
C THR A 207 0.10 4.14 -7.31
N VAL A 208 0.01 2.97 -6.68
CA VAL A 208 -0.52 2.84 -5.31
C VAL A 208 0.27 3.72 -4.35
N GLY A 209 -0.44 4.42 -3.46
CA GLY A 209 0.21 5.23 -2.42
C GLY A 209 0.94 4.36 -1.40
N PHE A 210 2.15 4.76 -1.03
CA PHE A 210 2.91 4.10 0.03
C PHE A 210 2.35 4.48 1.41
N ILE A 211 2.55 3.60 2.37
CA ILE A 211 2.17 3.82 3.77
C ILE A 211 3.27 3.27 4.68
N ASN A 212 3.43 3.89 5.84
CA ASN A 212 4.36 3.39 6.85
C ASN A 212 3.96 2.00 7.34
N LYS A 213 4.94 1.13 7.63
CA LYS A 213 4.73 -0.24 8.11
C LYS A 213 3.80 -1.05 7.19
N LEU A 214 4.03 -1.00 5.87
CA LEU A 214 3.28 -1.83 4.94
C LEU A 214 3.59 -3.32 5.21
N PRO A 215 2.59 -4.17 5.51
CA PRO A 215 2.83 -5.58 5.76
C PRO A 215 3.47 -6.28 4.55
N HIS A 216 4.49 -7.13 4.79
CA HIS A 216 5.24 -7.79 3.71
C HIS A 216 4.36 -8.59 2.73
N HIS A 217 3.31 -9.24 3.22
CA HIS A 217 2.40 -9.98 2.34
C HIS A 217 1.55 -9.07 1.45
N LEU A 218 1.37 -7.79 1.82
CA LEU A 218 0.76 -6.80 0.94
C LEU A 218 1.74 -6.31 -0.12
N ILE A 219 3.01 -6.12 0.22
CA ILE A 219 4.06 -5.80 -0.77
C ILE A 219 4.11 -6.88 -1.84
N ASP A 220 4.10 -8.15 -1.45
CA ASP A 220 4.08 -9.28 -2.40
C ASP A 220 2.81 -9.32 -3.27
N ALA A 221 1.65 -9.00 -2.70
CA ALA A 221 0.39 -9.01 -3.43
C ALA A 221 0.30 -7.87 -4.44
N PHE A 222 0.80 -6.67 -4.07
CA PHE A 222 0.79 -5.48 -4.93
C PHE A 222 2.10 -5.24 -5.67
N ARG A 223 2.98 -6.22 -5.66
CA ARG A 223 4.28 -6.12 -6.32
C ARG A 223 4.16 -5.66 -7.77
N SER A 224 3.19 -6.19 -8.51
CA SER A 224 2.99 -5.84 -9.92
C SER A 224 2.58 -4.38 -10.13
N THR A 225 1.80 -3.80 -9.22
CA THR A 225 1.42 -2.38 -9.28
C THR A 225 2.57 -1.47 -8.82
N LEU A 226 3.35 -1.91 -7.84
CA LEU A 226 4.54 -1.21 -7.37
C LEU A 226 5.72 -1.33 -8.35
N GLU A 227 5.78 -2.43 -9.10
CA GLU A 227 6.81 -2.65 -10.14
C GLU A 227 6.70 -1.67 -11.32
N GLU A 228 5.57 -0.97 -11.52
CA GLU A 228 5.49 0.09 -12.54
C GLU A 228 6.56 1.17 -12.32
N ALA A 229 6.88 1.51 -11.07
CA ALA A 229 7.99 2.40 -10.75
C ALA A 229 9.35 1.85 -11.23
N ARG A 230 9.53 0.51 -11.20
CA ARG A 230 10.76 -0.14 -11.67
C ARG A 230 10.93 -0.08 -13.19
N TYR A 231 9.83 -0.10 -13.93
CA TYR A 231 9.86 -0.08 -15.40
C TYR A 231 9.81 1.33 -15.98
N ALA A 232 9.52 2.33 -15.18
CA ALA A 232 9.55 3.72 -15.59
C ALA A 232 10.98 4.20 -15.88
N ASP A 233 11.12 5.19 -16.75
CA ASP A 233 12.40 5.86 -17.05
C ASP A 233 12.68 6.94 -16.00
N TYR A 234 11.63 7.57 -15.47
CA TYR A 234 11.67 8.64 -14.47
C TYR A 234 10.73 8.36 -13.31
N ILE A 235 11.10 8.83 -12.14
CA ILE A 235 10.27 8.80 -10.94
C ILE A 235 9.87 10.23 -10.57
N LEU A 236 8.58 10.49 -10.48
CA LEU A 236 8.01 11.72 -9.95
C LEU A 236 7.55 11.47 -8.51
N HIS A 237 8.39 11.85 -7.55
CA HIS A 237 8.12 11.66 -6.13
C HIS A 237 7.21 12.78 -5.62
N VAL A 238 5.93 12.50 -5.42
CA VAL A 238 4.94 13.47 -4.95
C VAL A 238 4.90 13.51 -3.44
N VAL A 239 5.13 14.68 -2.88
CA VAL A 239 5.24 14.93 -1.44
C VAL A 239 4.17 15.93 -0.99
N ASP A 240 3.47 15.63 0.09
CA ASP A 240 2.52 16.55 0.74
C ASP A 240 3.27 17.50 1.68
N THR A 241 3.53 18.72 1.24
CA THR A 241 4.26 19.72 2.05
C THR A 241 3.44 20.28 3.20
N SER A 242 2.13 20.10 3.21
CA SER A 242 1.26 20.53 4.30
C SER A 242 1.23 19.56 5.47
N ASN A 243 1.84 18.37 5.33
CA ASN A 243 1.84 17.35 6.37
C ASN A 243 3.00 17.54 7.35
N PRO A 244 2.75 17.63 8.68
CA PRO A 244 3.83 17.77 9.67
C PRO A 244 4.84 16.61 9.68
N GLN A 245 4.45 15.44 9.17
CA GLN A 245 5.31 14.25 9.06
C GLN A 245 5.91 14.08 7.66
N MET A 246 6.05 15.15 6.90
CA MET A 246 6.53 15.13 5.51
C MET A 246 7.85 14.35 5.37
N GLU A 247 8.83 14.65 6.21
CA GLU A 247 10.15 13.99 6.16
C GLU A 247 10.07 12.48 6.41
N LEU A 248 9.26 12.07 7.39
CA LEU A 248 9.02 10.65 7.66
C LEU A 248 8.34 9.96 6.46
N GLN A 249 7.36 10.62 5.84
CA GLN A 249 6.68 10.11 4.66
C GLN A 249 7.63 9.97 3.47
N MET A 250 8.50 10.95 3.25
CA MET A 250 9.55 10.89 2.23
C MET A 250 10.50 9.70 2.47
N GLN A 251 10.91 9.51 3.73
CA GLN A 251 11.78 8.39 4.10
C GLN A 251 11.13 7.04 3.77
N VAL A 252 9.86 6.85 4.14
CA VAL A 252 9.09 5.63 3.84
C VAL A 252 9.04 5.35 2.34
N VAL A 253 8.86 6.38 1.51
CA VAL A 253 8.85 6.25 0.04
C VAL A 253 10.20 5.78 -0.47
N TYR A 254 11.30 6.39 -0.04
CA TYR A 254 12.65 6.01 -0.45
C TYR A 254 13.04 4.60 0.01
N ASP A 255 12.67 4.22 1.24
CA ASP A 255 12.92 2.87 1.73
C ASP A 255 12.15 1.82 0.91
N THR A 256 10.89 2.12 0.54
CA THR A 256 10.11 1.24 -0.32
C THR A 256 10.69 1.15 -1.74
N LEU A 257 11.15 2.27 -2.33
CA LEU A 257 11.81 2.27 -3.64
C LEU A 257 13.09 1.42 -3.60
N ARG A 258 13.86 1.47 -2.51
CA ARG A 258 15.04 0.62 -2.31
C ARG A 258 14.67 -0.86 -2.24
N GLU A 259 13.63 -1.23 -1.48
CA GLU A 259 13.13 -2.61 -1.43
C GLU A 259 12.68 -3.13 -2.81
N LEU A 260 12.12 -2.25 -3.64
CA LEU A 260 11.74 -2.54 -5.02
C LEU A 260 12.90 -2.54 -6.01
N LYS A 261 14.12 -2.22 -5.55
CA LYS A 261 15.35 -2.08 -6.39
C LYS A 261 15.17 -1.04 -7.51
N VAL A 262 14.68 0.14 -7.15
CA VAL A 262 14.47 1.29 -8.03
C VAL A 262 15.48 2.39 -7.65
N GLU A 263 16.79 2.06 -7.64
CA GLU A 263 17.84 2.99 -7.19
C GLU A 263 18.48 3.78 -8.33
N ASP A 264 18.46 3.22 -9.56
CA ASP A 264 19.16 3.79 -10.72
C ASP A 264 18.30 4.72 -11.58
N LYS A 265 17.19 5.24 -11.03
CA LYS A 265 16.26 6.08 -11.78
C LYS A 265 16.46 7.54 -11.42
N LYS A 266 16.28 8.41 -12.41
CA LYS A 266 16.18 9.84 -12.16
C LYS A 266 14.91 10.16 -11.38
N ILE A 267 15.07 10.89 -10.28
CA ILE A 267 13.98 11.23 -9.37
C ILE A 267 13.78 12.75 -9.38
N VAL A 268 12.55 13.16 -9.66
CA VAL A 268 12.12 14.55 -9.49
C VAL A 268 11.13 14.61 -8.33
N THR A 269 11.47 15.34 -7.27
CA THR A 269 10.59 15.52 -6.12
C THR A 269 9.64 16.69 -6.36
N LEU A 270 8.34 16.40 -6.33
CA LEU A 270 7.26 17.37 -6.50
C LEU A 270 6.67 17.69 -5.12
N LEU A 271 7.04 18.85 -4.59
CA LEU A 271 6.58 19.39 -3.31
C LEU A 271 5.16 19.95 -3.50
N ASN A 272 4.17 19.06 -3.39
CA ASN A 272 2.77 19.33 -3.68
C ASN A 272 2.02 19.98 -2.51
N LYS A 273 0.82 20.50 -2.80
CA LYS A 273 -0.08 21.19 -1.88
C LYS A 273 0.46 22.51 -1.34
N GLN A 274 1.25 23.22 -2.13
CA GLN A 274 1.75 24.55 -1.78
C GLN A 274 0.62 25.55 -1.49
N ASP A 275 -0.57 25.32 -2.05
CA ASP A 275 -1.80 26.09 -1.79
C ASP A 275 -2.27 26.05 -0.33
N LYS A 276 -1.79 25.11 0.45
CA LYS A 276 -2.11 25.00 1.89
C LYS A 276 -1.12 25.69 2.80
N LEU A 277 -0.02 26.18 2.26
CA LEU A 277 1.03 26.84 3.04
C LEU A 277 0.84 28.36 3.03
N LEU A 278 1.19 29.01 4.13
CA LEU A 278 1.17 30.48 4.25
C LEU A 278 2.24 31.16 3.38
N ALA A 279 3.34 30.46 3.14
CA ALA A 279 4.41 30.88 2.24
C ALA A 279 4.94 29.67 1.47
N PRO A 280 5.39 29.83 0.21
CA PRO A 280 5.96 28.74 -0.56
C PRO A 280 7.12 28.08 0.17
N MET A 281 7.07 26.77 0.33
CA MET A 281 8.14 25.98 0.92
C MET A 281 8.96 25.34 -0.18
N VAL A 282 10.24 25.71 -0.25
CA VAL A 282 11.19 25.06 -1.16
C VAL A 282 12.19 24.30 -0.28
N VAL A 283 11.98 23.01 -0.15
CA VAL A 283 12.95 22.10 0.49
C VAL A 283 13.71 21.40 -0.62
N LYS A 284 15.04 21.39 -0.53
CA LYS A 284 15.85 20.61 -1.46
C LYS A 284 15.91 19.17 -0.99
N ASP A 285 15.39 18.26 -1.81
CA ASP A 285 15.58 16.83 -1.60
C ASP A 285 16.93 16.41 -2.18
N PHE A 286 17.92 16.15 -1.31
CA PHE A 286 19.27 15.77 -1.72
C PHE A 286 19.38 14.37 -2.34
N ARG A 287 18.29 13.58 -2.29
CA ARG A 287 18.19 12.25 -2.89
C ARG A 287 17.58 12.27 -4.29
N ALA A 288 17.07 13.42 -4.70
CA ALA A 288 16.46 13.65 -6.01
C ALA A 288 17.36 14.50 -6.90
N ASP A 289 17.24 14.33 -8.21
CA ASP A 289 17.93 15.13 -9.22
C ASP A 289 17.41 16.57 -9.27
N ALA A 290 16.09 16.74 -9.00
CA ALA A 290 15.45 18.05 -8.93
C ALA A 290 14.32 18.06 -7.88
N SER A 291 14.00 19.27 -7.38
CA SER A 291 12.86 19.48 -6.47
C SER A 291 12.05 20.68 -6.98
N LEU A 292 10.75 20.50 -7.19
CA LEU A 292 9.83 21.50 -7.71
C LEU A 292 8.68 21.73 -6.74
N ALA A 293 8.36 23.00 -6.46
CA ALA A 293 7.21 23.39 -5.66
C ALA A 293 5.98 23.49 -6.55
N VAL A 294 4.94 22.68 -6.27
CA VAL A 294 3.75 22.56 -7.11
C VAL A 294 2.46 22.57 -6.30
N SER A 295 1.35 22.87 -6.95
CA SER A 295 0.01 22.62 -6.44
C SER A 295 -0.85 22.00 -7.54
N ALA A 296 -1.20 20.73 -7.36
CA ALA A 296 -2.13 20.04 -8.26
C ALA A 296 -3.53 20.66 -8.25
N LYS A 297 -3.91 21.37 -7.17
CA LYS A 297 -5.20 22.02 -7.02
C LYS A 297 -5.30 23.32 -7.80
N THR A 298 -4.27 24.15 -7.78
CA THR A 298 -4.27 25.48 -8.39
C THR A 298 -3.56 25.54 -9.75
N GLY A 299 -2.84 24.46 -10.12
CA GLY A 299 -1.99 24.43 -11.32
C GLY A 299 -0.63 25.12 -11.15
N GLN A 300 -0.35 25.72 -9.99
CA GLN A 300 0.90 26.41 -9.72
C GLN A 300 2.10 25.46 -9.88
N GLY A 301 3.14 25.91 -10.60
CA GLY A 301 4.39 25.20 -10.78
C GLY A 301 4.32 23.97 -11.72
N LEU A 302 3.15 23.61 -12.24
CA LEU A 302 3.03 22.41 -13.10
C LEU A 302 3.76 22.58 -14.44
N SER A 303 3.87 23.79 -14.97
CA SER A 303 4.66 24.09 -16.18
C SER A 303 6.16 23.80 -16.01
N LEU A 304 6.69 23.83 -14.78
CA LEU A 304 8.09 23.55 -14.48
C LEU A 304 8.44 22.05 -14.63
N ILE A 305 7.45 21.17 -14.49
CA ILE A 305 7.64 19.72 -14.68
C ILE A 305 8.07 19.42 -16.12
N HIS A 306 7.62 20.20 -17.08
CA HIS A 306 7.99 20.08 -18.50
C HIS A 306 9.44 20.54 -18.80
N ILE A 307 10.03 21.40 -17.93
CA ILE A 307 11.36 21.99 -18.13
C ILE A 307 12.47 21.16 -17.49
N SER A 308 12.14 20.36 -16.47
CA SER A 308 13.11 19.57 -15.70
C SER A 308 13.55 18.28 -16.39
N GLU A 309 13.19 18.04 -17.65
CA GLU A 309 13.78 16.96 -18.42
C GLU A 309 15.29 17.23 -18.67
N PRO A 310 16.15 16.28 -18.34
CA PRO A 310 17.55 16.41 -18.72
C PRO A 310 17.63 16.29 -20.23
N THR A 311 17.97 17.39 -20.88
CA THR A 311 18.37 17.43 -22.28
C THR A 311 19.31 16.24 -22.53
N ARG A 312 18.95 15.32 -23.41
CA ARG A 312 19.89 14.34 -23.94
C ARG A 312 21.00 15.15 -24.60
N GLN A 313 22.13 15.25 -23.93
CA GLN A 313 23.37 15.58 -24.65
C GLN A 313 23.65 14.41 -25.59
N GLU A 314 23.66 14.72 -26.87
CA GLU A 314 24.13 13.84 -27.94
C GLU A 314 25.56 13.33 -27.69
#